data_329798a8ea0a9349aad0ddbaf2416aac
#
_entry.id   329798a8ea0a9349aad0ddbaf2416aac
#
_cell.length_a   1.000
_cell.length_b   1.000
_cell.length_c   1.000
_cell.angle_alpha   90.00
_cell.angle_beta   90.00
_cell.angle_gamma   90.00
#
_symmetry.space_group_name_H-M   'P 1'
#
loop_
_entity.id
_entity.type
_entity.pdbx_description
1 polymer ?
#
loop_
_entity_poly.entity_id
_entity_poly.type
_entity_poly.pdbx_seq_one_letter_code
_entity_poly.pdbx_strand_id
1 'polypeptide(L)'
;MHNLNKLKKLVDENKINVLGGDIQQGEWQYESDTLWGPFEQIELHGHVKSVTMHTEESAKNIAHTLGWSVAGGLVLGPAGAIAGLFLGGNRKNVCAMVELKDGRKFLATMDSKIYQQMLALTLLK
;
A
#
# COMPACT_ATOMS: atom_id res chain seq x y z
N MET A 1 23.17 -2.98 19.84
CA MET A 1 22.79 -4.15 19.06
C MET A 1 21.31 -4.39 19.07
N HIS A 2 20.67 -4.26 20.22
CA HIS A 2 19.21 -4.42 20.27
C HIS A 2 18.49 -3.39 19.39
N ASN A 3 19.11 -2.23 19.21
CA ASN A 3 18.48 -1.15 18.44
C ASN A 3 18.35 -1.46 16.96
N LEU A 4 19.24 -2.27 16.41
CA LEU A 4 19.19 -2.61 14.98
C LEU A 4 17.95 -3.45 14.65
N ASN A 5 17.60 -4.39 15.54
CA ASN A 5 16.42 -5.20 15.31
C ASN A 5 15.14 -4.39 15.44
N LYS A 6 15.11 -3.46 16.39
CA LYS A 6 13.96 -2.57 16.53
C LYS A 6 13.81 -1.64 15.33
N LEU A 7 14.91 -1.09 14.84
CA LEU A 7 14.88 -0.20 13.68
C LEU A 7 14.41 -0.96 12.44
N LYS A 8 14.91 -2.18 12.25
CA LYS A 8 14.50 -2.99 11.12
C LYS A 8 13.00 -3.28 11.18
N LYS A 9 12.50 -3.60 12.37
CA LYS A 9 11.09 -3.88 12.54
C LYS A 9 10.23 -2.65 12.24
N LEU A 10 10.66 -1.48 12.71
CA LEU A 10 9.94 -0.23 12.44
C LEU A 10 9.92 0.10 10.95
N VAL A 11 11.04 -0.10 10.27
CA VAL A 11 11.12 0.13 8.83
C VAL A 11 10.16 -0.82 8.11
N ASP A 12 10.15 -2.09 8.51
CA ASP A 12 9.28 -3.08 7.87
C ASP A 12 7.80 -2.78 8.14
N GLU A 13 7.46 -2.30 9.34
CA GLU A 13 6.09 -1.98 9.68
C GLU A 13 5.58 -0.74 8.95
N ASN A 14 6.50 0.16 8.59
CA ASN A 14 6.13 1.40 7.90
C ASN A 14 6.24 1.29 6.38
N LYS A 15 6.56 0.10 5.89
CA LYS A 15 6.71 -0.12 4.47
C LYS A 15 5.37 -0.38 3.82
N ILE A 16 5.16 0.22 2.67
CA ILE A 16 4.05 -0.18 1.82
C ILE A 16 4.63 -0.68 0.50
N ASN A 17 3.93 -1.58 -0.14
CA ASN A 17 4.36 -2.11 -1.41
C ASN A 17 3.31 -1.76 -2.46
N VAL A 18 3.66 -0.86 -3.36
CA VAL A 18 2.76 -0.42 -4.43
C VAL A 18 2.74 -1.47 -5.53
N LEU A 19 1.57 -2.06 -5.74
CA LEU A 19 1.38 -3.13 -6.70
C LEU A 19 1.14 -2.60 -8.11
N GLY A 20 0.50 -1.46 -8.22
CA GLY A 20 0.20 -0.86 -9.51
C GLY A 20 -0.56 0.43 -9.33
N GLY A 21 -0.69 1.17 -10.43
CA GLY A 21 -1.45 2.41 -10.44
C GLY A 21 -0.66 3.58 -10.97
N ASP A 22 -1.00 4.76 -10.47
CA ASP A 22 -0.47 6.01 -10.99
C ASP A 22 0.80 6.50 -10.30
N ILE A 23 1.34 5.71 -9.39
CA ILE A 23 2.63 6.01 -8.77
C ILE A 23 3.56 4.82 -8.97
N GLN A 24 4.85 5.01 -8.71
CA GLN A 24 5.83 3.99 -8.99
C GLN A 24 5.59 2.71 -8.21
N GLN A 25 5.70 1.57 -8.87
CA GLN A 25 5.56 0.27 -8.24
C GLN A 25 6.76 -0.02 -7.35
N GLY A 26 6.55 -0.81 -6.32
CA GLY A 26 7.60 -1.25 -5.43
C GLY A 26 7.46 -0.68 -4.04
N GLU A 27 8.56 -0.68 -3.31
CA GLU A 27 8.56 -0.30 -1.91
C GLU A 27 8.57 1.21 -1.71
N TRP A 28 7.71 1.66 -0.81
CA TRP A 28 7.68 3.03 -0.34
C TRP A 28 7.65 2.99 1.18
N GLN A 29 8.12 4.05 1.81
CA GLN A 29 8.04 4.19 3.27
C GLN A 29 6.93 5.17 3.62
N TYR A 30 6.15 4.83 4.64
CA TYR A 30 5.12 5.73 5.15
C TYR A 30 5.61 6.29 6.48
N GLU A 31 5.76 7.60 6.55
CA GLU A 31 6.21 8.25 7.77
C GLU A 31 5.72 9.68 7.78
N SER A 32 5.16 10.10 8.91
CA SER A 32 4.64 11.46 9.09
C SER A 32 3.64 11.85 8.01
N ASP A 33 2.69 10.94 7.74
CA ASP A 33 1.64 11.12 6.74
C ASP A 33 2.19 11.41 5.33
N THR A 34 3.38 10.93 5.05
CA THR A 34 4.05 11.12 3.76
C THR A 34 4.53 9.77 3.24
N LEU A 35 4.39 9.57 1.95
CA LEU A 35 4.95 8.41 1.27
C LEU A 35 6.29 8.81 0.67
N TRP A 36 7.34 8.09 1.08
CA TRP A 36 8.70 8.32 0.61
C TRP A 36 9.06 7.25 -0.39
N GLY A 37 9.12 7.61 -1.65
CA GLY A 37 9.47 6.69 -2.73
C GLY A 37 10.91 6.84 -3.18
N PRO A 38 11.32 6.06 -4.16
CA PRO A 38 12.70 6.11 -4.65
C PRO A 38 13.06 7.41 -5.37
N PHE A 39 12.08 8.05 -5.98
CA PHE A 39 12.33 9.27 -6.76
C PHE A 39 11.46 10.45 -6.36
N GLU A 40 10.47 10.25 -5.53
CA GLU A 40 9.59 11.34 -5.12
C GLU A 40 9.00 11.06 -3.76
N GLN A 41 8.39 12.08 -3.19
CA GLN A 41 7.63 11.92 -1.96
C GLN A 41 6.24 12.48 -2.21
N ILE A 42 5.25 11.87 -1.59
CA ILE A 42 3.86 12.27 -1.74
C ILE A 42 3.30 12.58 -0.35
N GLU A 43 2.94 13.83 -0.13
CA GLU A 43 2.32 14.21 1.12
C GLU A 43 0.86 13.77 1.09
N LEU A 44 0.45 13.04 2.13
CA LEU A 44 -0.90 12.51 2.18
C LEU A 44 -1.85 13.33 3.04
N HIS A 45 -1.32 14.07 4.00
CA HIS A 45 -2.15 14.87 4.90
C HIS A 45 -2.99 15.87 4.10
N GLY A 46 -4.30 15.73 4.15
CA GLY A 46 -5.20 16.60 3.40
C GLY A 46 -5.32 16.27 1.91
N HIS A 47 -4.65 15.22 1.44
CA HIS A 47 -4.64 14.87 0.01
C HIS A 47 -5.21 13.50 -0.32
N VAL A 48 -5.72 12.78 0.67
CA VAL A 48 -6.31 11.45 0.44
C VAL A 48 -7.82 11.57 0.30
N LYS A 49 -8.33 11.12 -0.83
CA LYS A 49 -9.76 11.15 -1.09
C LYS A 49 -10.44 9.92 -0.51
N SER A 50 -9.91 8.74 -0.78
CA SER A 50 -10.49 7.50 -0.29
C SER A 50 -9.45 6.41 -0.15
N VAL A 51 -9.71 5.48 0.76
CA VAL A 51 -8.91 4.29 0.94
C VAL A 51 -9.89 3.13 1.10
N THR A 52 -9.78 2.14 0.24
CA THR A 52 -10.72 1.02 0.22
C THR A 52 -9.96 -0.30 0.29
N MET A 53 -10.32 -1.12 1.27
CA MET A 53 -9.69 -2.44 1.42
C MET A 53 -10.20 -3.40 0.35
N HIS A 54 -9.31 -4.22 -0.19
CA HIS A 54 -9.64 -5.19 -1.22
C HIS A 54 -9.11 -6.56 -0.87
N THR A 55 -9.84 -7.59 -1.32
CA THR A 55 -9.36 -8.96 -1.26
C THR A 55 -8.44 -9.20 -2.47
N GLU A 56 -7.78 -10.36 -2.49
CA GLU A 56 -6.95 -10.73 -3.62
C GLU A 56 -7.75 -10.72 -4.92
N GLU A 57 -8.94 -11.31 -4.90
CA GLU A 57 -9.78 -11.39 -6.08
C GLU A 57 -10.23 -10.01 -6.57
N SER A 58 -10.70 -9.17 -5.66
CA SER A 58 -11.15 -7.83 -6.05
C SER A 58 -9.98 -6.97 -6.53
N ALA A 59 -8.80 -7.16 -5.95
CA ALA A 59 -7.60 -6.45 -6.41
C ALA A 59 -7.25 -6.84 -7.85
N LYS A 60 -7.34 -8.13 -8.18
CA LYS A 60 -7.10 -8.60 -9.54
C LYS A 60 -8.09 -7.97 -10.51
N ASN A 61 -9.36 -7.95 -10.12
CA ASN A 61 -10.41 -7.42 -10.98
C ASN A 61 -10.21 -5.93 -11.24
N ILE A 62 -9.83 -5.18 -10.23
CA ILE A 62 -9.60 -3.75 -10.38
C ILE A 62 -8.39 -3.50 -11.27
N ALA A 63 -7.29 -4.19 -11.04
CA ALA A 63 -6.09 -4.03 -11.85
C ALA A 63 -6.40 -4.34 -13.32
N HIS A 64 -7.15 -5.42 -13.57
CA HIS A 64 -7.52 -5.80 -14.93
C HIS A 64 -8.43 -4.74 -15.55
N THR A 65 -9.45 -4.30 -14.82
CA THR A 65 -10.40 -3.32 -15.32
C THR A 65 -9.73 -1.99 -15.67
N LEU A 66 -8.79 -1.56 -14.85
CA LEU A 66 -8.09 -0.30 -15.07
C LEU A 66 -6.92 -0.44 -16.05
N GLY A 67 -6.65 -1.66 -16.49
CA GLY A 67 -5.55 -1.90 -17.43
C GLY A 67 -4.18 -1.66 -16.82
N TRP A 68 -4.06 -1.81 -15.50
CA TRP A 68 -2.79 -1.57 -14.85
C TRP A 68 -1.82 -2.70 -15.09
N SER A 69 -0.58 -2.32 -15.42
CA SER A 69 0.52 -3.26 -15.54
C SER A 69 1.04 -3.52 -14.13
N VAL A 70 0.60 -4.60 -13.55
CA VAL A 70 0.98 -4.94 -12.18
C VAL A 70 2.33 -5.63 -12.19
N ALA A 71 3.23 -5.15 -11.34
CA ALA A 71 4.58 -5.66 -11.27
C ALA A 71 4.58 -7.18 -11.07
N GLY A 72 5.28 -7.85 -11.99
CA GLY A 72 5.42 -9.27 -11.89
C GLY A 72 4.12 -10.02 -12.06
N GLY A 73 3.16 -9.40 -12.61
CA GLY A 73 1.88 -10.02 -12.91
C GLY A 73 1.37 -10.92 -11.84
N LEU A 74 2.17 -11.34 -11.26
CA LEU A 74 2.08 -12.15 -10.38
C LEU A 74 1.65 -11.77 -9.20
N VAL A 75 2.00 -10.70 -8.93
CA VAL A 75 1.65 -10.12 -7.71
C VAL A 75 0.28 -10.55 -7.35
N LEU A 76 -0.53 -10.67 -8.35
CA LEU A 76 -1.88 -11.10 -8.17
C LEU A 76 -2.02 -12.59 -8.49
N GLY A 77 -0.93 -13.26 -8.67
CA GLY A 77 -0.96 -14.70 -8.93
C GLY A 77 -1.04 -15.50 -7.64
N PRO A 78 -1.20 -16.81 -7.76
CA PRO A 78 -1.41 -17.68 -6.60
C PRO A 78 -0.31 -17.62 -5.56
N ALA A 79 0.90 -17.41 -6.00
CA ALA A 79 2.03 -17.33 -5.09
C ALA A 79 2.48 -15.89 -4.91
N GLY A 80 1.70 -14.93 -5.33
CA GLY A 80 2.07 -13.54 -5.27
C GLY A 80 2.06 -12.98 -3.86
N ALA A 81 2.60 -11.77 -3.74
CA ALA A 81 2.71 -11.10 -2.46
C ALA A 81 1.34 -10.95 -1.78
N ILE A 82 0.32 -10.69 -2.55
CA ILE A 82 -1.01 -10.52 -1.98
C ILE A 82 -1.50 -11.82 -1.34
N ALA A 83 -1.35 -12.94 -2.05
CA ALA A 83 -1.75 -14.23 -1.53
C ALA A 83 -1.02 -14.54 -0.22
N GLY A 84 0.28 -14.29 -0.19
CA GLY A 84 1.06 -14.50 1.01
C GLY A 84 0.64 -13.61 2.17
N LEU A 85 0.23 -12.39 1.87
CA LEU A 85 -0.20 -11.46 2.90
C LEU A 85 -1.53 -11.90 3.52
N PHE A 86 -2.46 -12.35 2.71
CA PHE A 86 -3.76 -12.77 3.21
C PHE A 86 -3.72 -14.10 3.95
N LEU A 87 -2.72 -14.94 3.65
CA LEU A 87 -2.59 -16.22 4.29
C LEU A 87 -1.73 -16.18 5.54
N GLY A 88 -1.09 -15.09 5.79
CA GLY A 88 -0.12 -15.00 6.86
C GLY A 88 -0.71 -14.84 8.24
N GLY A 89 -1.28 -15.86 8.78
CA GLY A 89 -1.80 -15.96 10.12
C GLY A 89 -1.79 -14.73 11.01
N ASN A 90 -0.66 -14.40 11.56
CA ASN A 90 -0.54 -13.27 12.47
C ASN A 90 -0.23 -11.95 11.77
N ARG A 91 -0.16 -11.95 10.49
CA ARG A 91 0.18 -10.73 9.77
C ARG A 91 -1.04 -9.85 9.66
N LYS A 92 -0.85 -8.59 9.96
CA LYS A 92 -1.91 -7.61 9.88
C LYS A 92 -1.74 -6.76 8.62
N ASN A 93 -1.43 -7.43 7.51
CA ASN A 93 -1.27 -6.73 6.24
C ASN A 93 -2.56 -6.74 5.46
N VAL A 94 -2.85 -5.63 4.80
CA VAL A 94 -4.05 -5.50 3.98
C VAL A 94 -3.66 -4.96 2.61
N CYS A 95 -4.51 -5.23 1.63
CA CYS A 95 -4.40 -4.65 0.31
C CYS A 95 -5.46 -3.58 0.19
N ALA A 96 -5.08 -2.39 -0.23
CA ALA A 96 -6.00 -1.27 -0.33
C ALA A 96 -5.78 -0.46 -1.59
N MET A 97 -6.88 0.09 -2.09
CA MET A 97 -6.84 1.08 -3.16
C MET A 97 -6.84 2.43 -2.50
N VAL A 98 -5.86 3.25 -2.82
CA VAL A 98 -5.78 4.62 -2.33
C VAL A 98 -6.05 5.57 -3.49
N GLU A 99 -6.98 6.47 -3.29
CA GLU A 99 -7.26 7.50 -4.28
C GLU A 99 -6.91 8.84 -3.67
N LEU A 100 -6.09 9.61 -4.38
CA LEU A 100 -5.68 10.94 -3.96
C LEU A 100 -6.63 11.98 -4.53
N LYS A 101 -6.68 13.15 -3.90
CA LYS A 101 -7.59 14.21 -4.34
C LYS A 101 -7.24 14.77 -5.71
N ASP A 102 -6.00 14.58 -6.15
CA ASP A 102 -5.58 15.02 -7.50
C ASP A 102 -5.97 14.01 -8.59
N GLY A 103 -6.61 12.90 -8.20
CA GLY A 103 -7.07 11.89 -9.15
C GLY A 103 -6.18 10.68 -9.29
N ARG A 104 -4.96 10.72 -8.75
CA ARG A 104 -4.09 9.55 -8.83
C ARG A 104 -4.63 8.44 -7.94
N LYS A 105 -4.50 7.21 -8.41
CA LYS A 105 -4.94 6.02 -7.68
C LYS A 105 -3.83 5.00 -7.70
N PHE A 106 -3.71 4.25 -6.63
CA PHE A 106 -2.76 3.14 -6.61
C PHE A 106 -3.24 2.05 -5.67
N LEU A 107 -2.80 0.84 -5.97
CA LEU A 107 -3.13 -0.34 -5.19
C LEU A 107 -1.86 -0.74 -4.44
N ALA A 108 -1.96 -0.94 -3.15
CA ALA A 108 -0.79 -1.24 -2.34
C ALA A 108 -1.12 -2.18 -1.19
N THR A 109 -0.09 -2.91 -0.75
CA THR A 109 -0.21 -3.70 0.48
C THR A 109 0.51 -2.96 1.58
N MET A 110 -0.04 -3.03 2.78
CA MET A 110 0.47 -2.29 3.93
C MET A 110 0.02 -2.92 5.22
N ASP A 111 0.69 -2.56 6.31
CA ASP A 111 0.26 -2.99 7.63
C ASP A 111 -1.09 -2.35 7.94
N SER A 112 -1.92 -3.06 8.69
CA SER A 112 -3.25 -2.57 9.04
C SER A 112 -3.22 -1.23 9.79
N LYS A 113 -2.15 -0.95 10.51
CA LYS A 113 -2.01 0.33 11.20
C LYS A 113 -1.89 1.47 10.20
N ILE A 114 -1.13 1.26 9.12
CA ILE A 114 -0.99 2.26 8.07
C ILE A 114 -2.33 2.45 7.38
N TYR A 115 -3.03 1.36 7.11
CA TYR A 115 -4.35 1.41 6.51
C TYR A 115 -5.28 2.30 7.36
N GLN A 116 -5.29 2.09 8.67
CA GLN A 116 -6.13 2.87 9.57
C GLN A 116 -5.72 4.34 9.59
N GLN A 117 -4.41 4.62 9.57
CA GLN A 117 -3.91 5.99 9.53
C GLN A 117 -4.32 6.69 8.24
N MET A 118 -4.18 6.00 7.11
CA MET A 118 -4.59 6.56 5.83
C MET A 118 -6.10 6.77 5.78
N LEU A 119 -6.86 5.83 6.33
CA LEU A 119 -8.30 5.96 6.38
C LEU A 119 -8.70 7.21 7.17
N ALA A 120 -8.02 7.45 8.28
CA ALA A 120 -8.27 8.66 9.07
C ALA A 120 -7.95 9.93 8.28
N LEU A 121 -6.96 9.88 7.41
CA LEU A 121 -6.61 11.05 6.59
C LEU A 121 -7.71 11.42 5.60
N THR A 122 -8.60 10.48 5.26
CA THR A 122 -9.71 10.78 4.35
C THR A 122 -10.71 11.75 4.97
N LEU A 123 -10.68 11.90 6.28
CA LEU A 123 -11.59 12.80 6.98
C LEU A 123 -11.11 14.25 6.99
N LEU A 124 -9.87 14.47 6.57
CA LEU A 124 -9.30 15.81 6.54
C LEU A 124 -9.67 16.52 5.23
N LYS A 125 -9.98 17.78 5.33
CA LYS A 125 -10.38 18.57 4.16
C LYS A 125 -9.22 19.35 3.56
#